data_f467de02539b2e359c97c52b47e72f40
#
_entry.id   f467de02539b2e359c97c52b47e72f40
#
_cell.length_a   1.000
_cell.length_b   1.000
_cell.length_c   1.000
_cell.angle_alpha   90.00
_cell.angle_beta   90.00
_cell.angle_gamma   90.00
#
_symmetry.space_group_name_H-M   'P 1'
#
loop_
_entity.id
_entity.type
_entity.pdbx_description
1 polymer ?
#
loop_
_entity_poly.entity_id
_entity_poly.type
_entity_poly.pdbx_seq_one_letter_code
_entity_poly.pdbx_strand_id
1 'polypeptide(L)'
;LPGLLPGGRPVADPEARAQVEQAWNLGPEHLLPATPGRDATAILSALLEGGLGGAVVGGIDLRDFPDPGLARAALAASGFTVQLEVRRSEVSEHADVVLPVAPAVEKNGTFVNWEGRVRPFGQAHVSRSRTDRQVLGMLADEMGVDLQVDDLVVLHEQLADLGLWRGQRPSVAFGPAPAVCAGAPA
;
A
#
# COMPACT_ATOMS: atom_id res chain seq x y z
N LEU A 1 2.92 -8.60 3.97
CA LEU A 1 3.19 -9.91 3.36
C LEU A 1 2.17 -10.15 2.25
N PRO A 2 2.59 -10.50 1.04
CA PRO A 2 1.68 -10.91 -0.02
C PRO A 2 0.75 -12.02 0.49
N GLY A 3 -0.53 -11.93 0.13
CA GLY A 3 -1.52 -12.94 0.54
C GLY A 3 -2.16 -12.72 1.90
N LEU A 4 -1.92 -11.59 2.56
CA LEU A 4 -2.64 -11.21 3.77
C LEU A 4 -3.53 -9.98 3.51
N LEU A 5 -4.76 -10.08 3.97
CA LEU A 5 -5.76 -9.02 4.04
C LEU A 5 -5.73 -8.37 5.44
N PRO A 6 -6.46 -7.26 5.66
CA PRO A 6 -6.52 -6.59 6.94
C PRO A 6 -6.80 -7.54 8.12
N GLY A 7 -6.15 -7.25 9.26
CA GLY A 7 -6.24 -8.08 10.46
C GLY A 7 -5.50 -9.41 10.40
N GLY A 8 -4.67 -9.62 9.36
CA GLY A 8 -3.90 -10.85 9.16
C GLY A 8 -4.71 -12.01 8.55
N ARG A 9 -5.76 -11.71 7.82
CA ARG A 9 -6.63 -12.66 7.12
C ARG A 9 -5.94 -13.22 5.89
N PRO A 10 -5.84 -14.56 5.74
CA PRO A 10 -5.25 -15.16 4.54
C PRO A 10 -6.14 -14.93 3.32
N VAL A 11 -5.60 -14.42 2.23
CA VAL A 11 -6.37 -14.22 0.98
C VAL A 11 -6.87 -15.53 0.37
N ALA A 12 -6.18 -16.64 0.62
CA ALA A 12 -6.59 -17.96 0.15
C ALA A 12 -7.82 -18.51 0.90
N ASP A 13 -8.10 -18.02 2.11
CA ASP A 13 -9.22 -18.47 2.92
C ASP A 13 -10.52 -17.78 2.49
N PRO A 14 -11.57 -18.51 2.09
CA PRO A 14 -12.81 -17.91 1.60
C PRO A 14 -13.58 -17.14 2.68
N GLU A 15 -13.55 -17.59 3.94
CA GLU A 15 -14.20 -16.90 5.04
C GLU A 15 -13.47 -15.58 5.37
N ALA A 16 -12.13 -15.60 5.33
CA ALA A 16 -11.33 -14.40 5.52
C ALA A 16 -11.62 -13.35 4.46
N ARG A 17 -11.76 -13.74 3.17
CA ARG A 17 -12.17 -12.81 2.10
C ARG A 17 -13.57 -12.28 2.32
N ALA A 18 -14.53 -13.15 2.60
CA ALA A 18 -15.93 -12.77 2.79
C ALA A 18 -16.10 -11.72 3.91
N GLN A 19 -15.35 -11.83 5.00
CA GLN A 19 -15.36 -10.83 6.08
C GLN A 19 -14.87 -9.46 5.60
N VAL A 20 -13.83 -9.42 4.76
CA VAL A 20 -13.30 -8.15 4.22
C VAL A 20 -14.24 -7.59 3.15
N GLU A 21 -14.76 -8.42 2.27
CA GLU A 21 -15.74 -8.05 1.24
C GLU A 21 -16.99 -7.44 1.86
N GLN A 22 -17.47 -8.02 2.96
CA GLN A 22 -18.58 -7.49 3.72
C GLN A 22 -18.22 -6.14 4.39
N ALA A 23 -17.06 -6.03 5.03
CA ALA A 23 -16.63 -4.80 5.70
C ALA A 23 -16.42 -3.64 4.71
N TRP A 24 -15.97 -3.94 3.49
CA TRP A 24 -15.79 -2.96 2.42
C TRP A 24 -17.01 -2.79 1.53
N ASN A 25 -18.11 -3.49 1.83
CA ASN A 25 -19.35 -3.45 1.05
C ASN A 25 -19.12 -3.69 -0.44
N LEU A 26 -18.27 -4.67 -0.79
CA LEU A 26 -17.96 -4.97 -2.19
C LEU A 26 -19.14 -5.66 -2.86
N GLY A 27 -19.49 -5.18 -4.08
CA GLY A 27 -20.47 -5.83 -4.93
C GLY A 27 -19.94 -7.15 -5.53
N PRO A 28 -20.83 -8.00 -6.05
CA PRO A 28 -20.45 -9.31 -6.58
C PRO A 28 -19.46 -9.25 -7.75
N GLU A 29 -19.38 -8.12 -8.43
CA GLU A 29 -18.43 -7.86 -9.53
C GLU A 29 -17.03 -7.42 -9.05
N HIS A 30 -16.87 -7.16 -7.75
CA HIS A 30 -15.64 -6.63 -7.15
C HIS A 30 -15.07 -7.51 -6.05
N LEU A 31 -15.38 -8.82 -6.08
CA LEU A 31 -14.91 -9.78 -5.08
C LEU A 31 -13.38 -9.91 -5.11
N LEU A 32 -12.83 -10.15 -3.93
CA LEU A 32 -11.39 -10.31 -3.76
C LEU A 32 -10.89 -11.61 -4.41
N PRO A 33 -9.77 -11.57 -5.15
CA PRO A 33 -9.20 -12.78 -5.74
C PRO A 33 -8.74 -13.75 -4.65
N ALA A 34 -8.82 -15.05 -4.93
CA ALA A 34 -8.37 -16.09 -4.01
C ALA A 34 -6.84 -16.27 -3.98
N THR A 35 -6.14 -15.65 -4.91
CA THR A 35 -4.68 -15.75 -5.05
C THR A 35 -4.00 -14.51 -4.51
N PRO A 36 -2.81 -14.65 -3.89
CA PRO A 36 -2.01 -13.50 -3.48
C PRO A 36 -1.70 -12.55 -4.63
N GLY A 37 -1.70 -11.25 -4.34
CA GLY A 37 -1.18 -10.26 -5.25
C GLY A 37 0.34 -10.37 -5.43
N ARG A 38 0.90 -9.54 -6.29
CA ARG A 38 2.36 -9.43 -6.49
C ARG A 38 2.99 -8.72 -5.30
N ASP A 39 4.19 -9.14 -4.94
CA ASP A 39 5.06 -8.36 -4.08
C ASP A 39 5.73 -7.21 -4.86
N ALA A 40 6.49 -6.36 -4.16
CA ALA A 40 7.11 -5.19 -4.78
C ALA A 40 8.04 -5.57 -5.94
N THR A 41 8.85 -6.60 -5.80
CA THR A 41 9.76 -7.07 -6.86
C THR A 41 8.98 -7.59 -8.07
N ALA A 42 7.94 -8.38 -7.84
CA ALA A 42 7.09 -8.92 -8.92
C ALA A 42 6.27 -7.81 -9.61
N ILE A 43 5.88 -6.73 -8.90
CA ILE A 43 5.27 -5.54 -9.50
C ILE A 43 6.26 -4.85 -10.42
N LEU A 44 7.49 -4.60 -9.95
CA LEU A 44 8.54 -3.96 -10.76
C LEU A 44 8.89 -4.78 -12.01
N SER A 45 9.04 -6.10 -11.86
CA SER A 45 9.27 -6.99 -13.01
C SER A 45 8.13 -6.93 -14.02
N ALA A 46 6.88 -6.96 -13.54
CA ALA A 46 5.71 -6.90 -14.40
C ALA A 46 5.54 -5.53 -15.12
N LEU A 47 5.95 -4.43 -14.49
CA LEU A 47 6.03 -3.11 -15.15
C LEU A 47 7.08 -3.12 -16.25
N LEU A 48 8.27 -3.61 -15.96
CA LEU A 48 9.38 -3.68 -16.92
C LEU A 48 9.05 -4.55 -18.13
N GLU A 49 8.33 -5.65 -17.91
CA GLU A 49 7.92 -6.60 -18.95
C GLU A 49 6.64 -6.18 -19.71
N GLY A 50 6.03 -5.05 -19.34
CA GLY A 50 4.77 -4.58 -19.95
C GLY A 50 3.52 -5.37 -19.51
N GLY A 51 3.63 -6.19 -18.47
CA GLY A 51 2.51 -6.92 -17.88
C GLY A 51 1.60 -6.07 -17.00
N LEU A 52 2.02 -4.83 -16.68
CA LEU A 52 1.23 -3.79 -16.03
C LEU A 52 1.32 -2.52 -16.87
N GLY A 53 0.17 -1.88 -17.12
CA GLY A 53 0.08 -0.66 -17.93
C GLY A 53 0.52 0.61 -17.19
N GLY A 54 0.58 0.57 -15.85
CA GLY A 54 0.96 1.71 -15.04
C GLY A 54 1.06 1.39 -13.56
N ALA A 55 1.44 2.40 -12.77
CA ALA A 55 1.63 2.28 -11.33
C ALA A 55 1.12 3.53 -10.58
N VAL A 56 0.57 3.30 -9.39
CA VAL A 56 0.38 4.34 -8.38
C VAL A 56 1.37 4.07 -7.25
N VAL A 57 2.22 5.02 -6.96
CA VAL A 57 3.30 4.89 -5.96
C VAL A 57 3.23 6.02 -4.94
N GLY A 58 3.54 5.73 -3.68
CA GLY A 58 3.54 6.74 -2.63
C GLY A 58 4.57 6.47 -1.56
N GLY A 59 5.33 7.51 -1.18
CA GLY A 59 6.27 7.46 -0.06
C GLY A 59 7.38 6.43 -0.20
N ILE A 60 7.87 6.18 -1.42
CA ILE A 60 8.95 5.22 -1.67
C ILE A 60 10.28 5.92 -2.00
N ASP A 61 11.37 5.32 -1.52
CA ASP A 61 12.73 5.64 -1.96
C ASP A 61 13.27 4.45 -2.75
N LEU A 62 13.77 4.68 -3.97
CA LEU A 62 14.24 3.59 -4.83
C LEU A 62 15.44 2.83 -4.24
N ARG A 63 16.18 3.47 -3.33
CA ARG A 63 17.31 2.84 -2.63
C ARG A 63 16.88 1.80 -1.59
N ASP A 64 15.60 1.80 -1.18
CA ASP A 64 15.06 0.85 -0.20
C ASP A 64 14.70 -0.50 -0.84
N PHE A 65 14.72 -0.58 -2.18
CA PHE A 65 14.49 -1.84 -2.88
C PHE A 65 15.76 -2.72 -2.90
N PRO A 66 15.60 -4.04 -2.88
CA PRO A 66 16.73 -4.97 -3.00
C PRO A 66 17.56 -4.75 -4.27
N ASP A 67 16.92 -4.33 -5.35
CA ASP A 67 17.53 -3.93 -6.61
C ASP A 67 17.02 -2.54 -7.03
N PRO A 68 17.74 -1.47 -6.68
CA PRO A 68 17.39 -0.12 -7.11
C PRO A 68 17.48 0.09 -8.63
N GLY A 69 18.31 -0.70 -9.31
CA GLY A 69 18.42 -0.66 -10.78
C GLY A 69 17.15 -1.16 -11.45
N LEU A 70 16.62 -2.29 -10.99
CA LEU A 70 15.33 -2.80 -11.44
C LEU A 70 14.20 -1.80 -11.18
N ALA A 71 14.19 -1.16 -10.01
CA ALA A 71 13.15 -0.19 -9.67
C ALA A 71 13.15 1.01 -10.63
N ARG A 72 14.31 1.57 -10.95
CA ARG A 72 14.47 2.66 -11.94
C ARG A 72 14.01 2.22 -13.33
N ALA A 73 14.50 1.06 -13.79
CA ALA A 73 14.17 0.53 -15.10
C ALA A 73 12.65 0.28 -15.25
N ALA A 74 12.03 -0.27 -14.22
CA ALA A 74 10.59 -0.55 -14.19
C ALA A 74 9.75 0.73 -14.25
N LEU A 75 10.11 1.77 -13.48
CA LEU A 75 9.40 3.04 -13.53
C LEU A 75 9.61 3.76 -14.87
N ALA A 76 10.81 3.71 -15.43
CA ALA A 76 11.08 4.28 -16.76
C ALA A 76 10.33 3.55 -17.89
N ALA A 77 10.03 2.26 -17.72
CA ALA A 77 9.28 1.45 -18.68
C ALA A 77 7.74 1.52 -18.45
N SER A 78 7.30 2.07 -17.33
CA SER A 78 5.87 2.18 -17.00
C SER A 78 5.14 3.04 -18.03
N GLY A 79 3.97 2.58 -18.50
CA GLY A 79 3.16 3.33 -19.44
C GLY A 79 2.48 4.56 -18.85
N PHE A 80 2.22 4.54 -17.53
CA PHE A 80 1.65 5.67 -16.78
C PHE A 80 1.96 5.53 -15.30
N THR A 81 2.56 6.55 -14.70
CA THR A 81 2.91 6.54 -13.28
C THR A 81 2.34 7.75 -12.55
N VAL A 82 1.58 7.49 -11.50
CA VAL A 82 1.08 8.51 -10.57
C VAL A 82 1.85 8.40 -9.27
N GLN A 83 2.43 9.49 -8.80
CA GLN A 83 3.13 9.56 -7.52
C GLN A 83 2.36 10.40 -6.51
N LEU A 84 2.12 9.85 -5.31
CA LEU A 84 1.70 10.59 -4.13
C LEU A 84 2.93 10.84 -3.26
N GLU A 85 3.33 12.11 -3.10
CA GLU A 85 4.59 12.39 -2.41
C GLU A 85 4.55 13.75 -1.67
N VAL A 86 5.26 13.82 -0.56
CA VAL A 86 5.43 15.05 0.23
C VAL A 86 6.38 16.02 -0.45
N ARG A 87 7.37 15.51 -1.15
CA ARG A 87 8.41 16.29 -1.84
C ARG A 87 8.88 15.56 -3.10
N ARG A 88 9.42 16.29 -4.04
CA ARG A 88 10.03 15.67 -5.23
C ARG A 88 11.15 14.71 -4.82
N SER A 89 11.17 13.56 -5.46
CA SER A 89 12.14 12.49 -5.28
C SER A 89 12.61 11.97 -6.65
N GLU A 90 13.51 11.01 -6.69
CA GLU A 90 13.93 10.35 -7.91
C GLU A 90 12.75 9.73 -8.69
N VAL A 91 11.74 9.21 -7.97
CA VAL A 91 10.50 8.69 -8.57
C VAL A 91 9.75 9.76 -9.36
N SER A 92 9.81 11.04 -8.91
CA SER A 92 9.13 12.15 -9.59
C SER A 92 9.67 12.42 -11.00
N GLU A 93 10.86 11.94 -11.33
CA GLU A 93 11.47 12.07 -12.65
C GLU A 93 10.83 11.11 -13.67
N HIS A 94 10.20 10.04 -13.15
CA HIS A 94 9.51 9.01 -13.94
C HIS A 94 7.98 9.11 -13.87
N ALA A 95 7.45 10.02 -13.04
CA ALA A 95 6.01 10.14 -12.84
C ALA A 95 5.38 11.07 -13.87
N ASP A 96 4.30 10.62 -14.50
CA ASP A 96 3.46 11.45 -15.39
C ASP A 96 2.66 12.46 -14.58
N VAL A 97 2.23 12.07 -13.37
CA VAL A 97 1.48 12.93 -12.44
C VAL A 97 2.07 12.82 -11.06
N VAL A 98 2.36 13.97 -10.43
CA VAL A 98 2.77 14.04 -9.02
C VAL A 98 1.68 14.76 -8.24
N LEU A 99 1.06 14.05 -7.30
CA LEU A 99 0.04 14.56 -6.39
C LEU A 99 0.68 14.87 -5.04
N PRO A 100 0.80 16.15 -4.67
CA PRO A 100 1.40 16.52 -3.38
C PRO A 100 0.47 16.14 -2.22
N VAL A 101 1.03 15.47 -1.22
CA VAL A 101 0.31 15.02 -0.02
C VAL A 101 0.90 15.62 1.26
N ALA A 102 0.06 15.71 2.29
CA ALA A 102 0.44 16.25 3.58
C ALA A 102 1.50 15.36 4.28
N PRO A 103 2.55 15.95 4.87
CA PRO A 103 3.47 15.23 5.74
C PRO A 103 2.77 14.80 7.04
N ALA A 104 3.38 13.88 7.80
CA ALA A 104 2.80 13.33 9.02
C ALA A 104 2.39 14.39 10.05
N VAL A 105 3.14 15.50 10.15
CA VAL A 105 2.86 16.60 11.09
C VAL A 105 1.61 17.42 10.71
N GLU A 106 1.15 17.31 9.48
CA GLU A 106 0.01 18.06 8.93
C GLU A 106 -1.24 17.20 8.75
N LYS A 107 -1.24 15.97 9.27
CA LYS A 107 -2.38 15.05 9.18
C LYS A 107 -2.58 14.26 10.46
N ASN A 108 -3.77 13.72 10.64
CA ASN A 108 -4.04 12.68 11.64
C ASN A 108 -3.76 11.32 11.00
N GLY A 109 -3.33 10.37 11.79
CA GLY A 109 -3.06 9.03 11.31
C GLY A 109 -2.74 8.05 12.41
N THR A 110 -2.26 6.90 12.00
CA THR A 110 -1.91 5.81 12.91
C THR A 110 -0.63 5.13 12.42
N PHE A 111 0.35 5.02 13.28
CA PHE A 111 1.51 4.17 13.06
C PHE A 111 1.23 2.76 13.57
N VAL A 112 1.77 1.78 12.89
CA VAL A 112 1.82 0.40 13.36
C VAL A 112 3.28 -0.01 13.45
N ASN A 113 3.75 -0.42 14.63
CA ASN A 113 5.12 -0.86 14.80
C ASN A 113 5.30 -2.32 14.34
N TRP A 114 6.54 -2.82 14.38
CA TRP A 114 6.87 -4.18 13.97
C TRP A 114 6.19 -5.28 14.82
N GLU A 115 5.76 -4.95 16.04
CA GLU A 115 4.97 -5.85 16.92
C GLU A 115 3.47 -5.81 16.59
N GLY A 116 3.02 -5.00 15.63
CA GLY A 116 1.61 -4.80 15.32
C GLY A 116 0.88 -3.84 16.27
N ARG A 117 1.60 -3.10 17.12
CA ARG A 117 0.98 -2.13 18.04
C ARG A 117 0.57 -0.87 17.31
N VAL A 118 -0.68 -0.56 17.46
CA VAL A 118 -1.31 0.64 16.89
C VAL A 118 -1.00 1.86 17.77
N ARG A 119 -0.52 2.95 17.15
CA ARG A 119 -0.20 4.23 17.80
C ARG A 119 -0.81 5.36 17.00
N PRO A 120 -1.95 5.91 17.44
CA PRO A 120 -2.53 7.08 16.79
C PRO A 120 -1.65 8.32 17.03
N PHE A 121 -1.65 9.21 16.05
CA PHE A 121 -1.03 10.53 16.16
C PHE A 121 -1.98 11.60 15.63
N GLY A 122 -1.93 12.77 16.23
CA GLY A 122 -2.72 13.92 15.85
C GLY A 122 -1.94 14.88 14.96
N GLN A 123 -2.68 15.68 14.20
CA GLN A 123 -2.15 16.80 13.43
C GLN A 123 -1.51 17.83 14.38
N ALA A 124 -0.24 18.14 14.18
CA ALA A 124 0.50 19.12 14.95
C ALA A 124 0.51 20.50 14.29
N HIS A 125 0.36 20.56 12.96
CA HIS A 125 0.37 21.80 12.19
C HIS A 125 -0.82 21.86 11.24
N VAL A 126 -1.59 22.94 11.28
CA VAL A 126 -2.73 23.13 10.38
C VAL A 126 -2.23 23.46 8.98
N SER A 127 -2.67 22.73 8.00
CA SER A 127 -2.29 22.87 6.61
C SER A 127 -3.50 22.78 5.69
N ARG A 128 -3.36 23.26 4.47
CA ARG A 128 -4.32 23.09 3.38
C ARG A 128 -3.97 21.90 2.47
N SER A 129 -2.84 21.23 2.75
CA SER A 129 -2.41 20.06 2.00
C SER A 129 -3.41 18.92 2.17
N ARG A 130 -3.64 18.17 1.10
CA ARG A 130 -4.49 16.98 1.16
C ARG A 130 -3.72 15.82 1.75
N THR A 131 -4.37 14.98 2.52
CA THR A 131 -3.80 13.72 2.98
C THR A 131 -3.84 12.68 1.86
N ASP A 132 -2.98 11.64 1.92
CA ASP A 132 -3.02 10.52 0.96
C ASP A 132 -4.42 9.93 0.85
N ARG A 133 -5.08 9.76 1.99
CA ARG A 133 -6.45 9.28 2.09
C ARG A 133 -7.43 10.14 1.27
N GLN A 134 -7.38 11.47 1.44
CA GLN A 134 -8.24 12.39 0.70
C GLN A 134 -7.94 12.37 -0.80
N VAL A 135 -6.67 12.27 -1.19
CA VAL A 135 -6.30 12.16 -2.61
C VAL A 135 -6.85 10.87 -3.22
N LEU A 136 -6.73 9.74 -2.51
CA LEU A 136 -7.29 8.47 -2.97
C LEU A 136 -8.82 8.49 -3.03
N GLY A 137 -9.50 9.13 -2.06
CA GLY A 137 -10.94 9.34 -2.10
C GLY A 137 -11.37 10.14 -3.33
N MET A 138 -10.72 11.29 -3.57
CA MET A 138 -11.00 12.11 -4.75
C MET A 138 -10.77 11.36 -6.07
N LEU A 139 -9.73 10.53 -6.16
CA LEU A 139 -9.50 9.69 -7.33
C LEU A 139 -10.61 8.66 -7.53
N ALA A 140 -11.07 8.04 -6.45
CA ALA A 140 -12.16 7.07 -6.49
C ALA A 140 -13.48 7.72 -6.88
N ASP A 141 -13.78 8.91 -6.35
CA ASP A 141 -14.97 9.70 -6.71
C ASP A 141 -15.01 10.00 -8.21
N GLU A 142 -13.86 10.42 -8.80
CA GLU A 142 -13.76 10.64 -10.26
C GLU A 142 -13.93 9.33 -11.07
N MET A 143 -13.67 8.19 -10.46
CA MET A 143 -13.94 6.86 -11.05
C MET A 143 -15.36 6.36 -10.77
N GLY A 144 -16.19 7.13 -10.06
CA GLY A 144 -17.56 6.76 -9.70
C GLY A 144 -17.66 5.77 -8.53
N VAL A 145 -16.62 5.68 -7.69
CA VAL A 145 -16.54 4.78 -6.54
C VAL A 145 -16.42 5.60 -5.26
N ASP A 146 -17.38 5.46 -4.35
CA ASP A 146 -17.29 6.04 -3.00
C ASP A 146 -16.54 5.07 -2.07
N LEU A 147 -15.34 5.43 -1.67
CA LEU A 147 -14.52 4.66 -0.71
C LEU A 147 -14.90 4.93 0.74
N GLN A 148 -15.80 5.87 1.03
CA GLN A 148 -16.19 6.29 2.39
C GLN A 148 -15.00 6.66 3.29
N VAL A 149 -13.95 7.23 2.68
CA VAL A 149 -12.69 7.51 3.37
C VAL A 149 -12.61 8.92 3.98
N ASP A 150 -13.64 9.73 3.85
CA ASP A 150 -13.59 11.13 4.29
C ASP A 150 -13.67 11.26 5.82
N ASP A 151 -14.38 10.37 6.49
CA ASP A 151 -14.52 10.36 7.95
C ASP A 151 -13.57 9.34 8.59
N LEU A 152 -12.61 9.84 9.37
CA LEU A 152 -11.66 8.99 10.12
C LEU A 152 -12.36 8.17 11.21
N VAL A 153 -13.47 8.63 11.75
CA VAL A 153 -14.23 7.88 12.77
C VAL A 153 -14.82 6.64 12.13
N VAL A 154 -15.47 6.80 10.97
CA VAL A 154 -16.03 5.67 10.20
C VAL A 154 -14.93 4.66 9.82
N LEU A 155 -13.77 5.12 9.35
CA LEU A 155 -12.66 4.25 9.03
C LEU A 155 -12.12 3.47 10.24
N HIS A 156 -12.04 4.13 11.40
CA HIS A 156 -11.61 3.46 12.63
C HIS A 156 -12.64 2.45 13.12
N GLU A 157 -13.92 2.75 13.00
CA GLU A 157 -15.01 1.83 13.33
C GLU A 157 -14.96 0.60 12.42
N GLN A 158 -14.86 0.77 11.10
CA GLN A 158 -14.71 -0.34 10.14
C GLN A 158 -13.50 -1.23 10.47
N LEU A 159 -12.35 -0.62 10.80
CA LEU A 159 -11.16 -1.37 11.18
C LEU A 159 -11.33 -2.11 12.51
N ALA A 160 -12.02 -1.50 13.49
CA ALA A 160 -12.30 -2.11 14.78
C ALA A 160 -13.30 -3.26 14.65
N ASP A 161 -14.34 -3.11 13.86
CA ASP A 161 -15.36 -4.13 13.62
C ASP A 161 -14.77 -5.33 12.87
N LEU A 162 -13.90 -5.06 11.89
CA LEU A 162 -13.19 -6.13 11.19
C LEU A 162 -12.27 -6.90 12.15
N GLY A 163 -11.56 -6.21 13.04
CA GLY A 163 -10.70 -6.79 14.07
C GLY A 163 -9.61 -7.73 13.51
N LEU A 164 -9.02 -8.51 14.40
CA LEU A 164 -7.98 -9.48 14.04
C LEU A 164 -8.60 -10.82 13.59
N TRP A 165 -7.94 -11.45 12.63
CA TRP A 165 -8.30 -12.79 12.19
C TRP A 165 -8.13 -13.82 13.31
N ARG A 166 -9.17 -14.62 13.54
CA ARG A 166 -9.20 -15.67 14.57
C ARG A 166 -9.17 -17.09 13.99
N GLY A 167 -9.22 -17.21 12.67
CA GLY A 167 -9.14 -18.50 11.98
C GLY A 167 -7.71 -19.02 11.87
N GLN A 168 -7.55 -20.05 11.07
CA GLN A 168 -6.25 -20.68 10.85
C GLN A 168 -5.29 -19.70 10.17
N ARG A 169 -4.08 -19.58 10.69
CA ARG A 169 -3.03 -18.76 10.10
C ARG A 169 -2.13 -19.64 9.24
N PRO A 170 -1.71 -19.17 8.05
CA PRO A 170 -0.74 -19.91 7.25
C PRO A 170 0.58 -20.03 8.02
N SER A 171 1.26 -21.15 7.88
CA SER A 171 2.61 -21.30 8.37
C SER A 171 3.54 -20.39 7.57
N VAL A 172 4.30 -19.55 8.25
CA VAL A 172 5.33 -18.73 7.61
C VAL A 172 6.57 -19.57 7.46
N ALA A 173 6.89 -19.98 6.23
CA ALA A 173 8.21 -20.52 5.91
C ALA A 173 9.15 -19.33 5.68
N PHE A 174 10.10 -19.13 6.57
CA PHE A 174 11.20 -18.22 6.31
C PHE A 174 12.12 -18.91 5.30
N GLY A 175 12.35 -18.27 4.15
CA GLY A 175 13.42 -18.69 3.24
C GLY A 175 14.79 -18.62 3.94
N PRO A 176 15.82 -19.27 3.38
CA PRO A 176 17.16 -19.13 3.92
C PRO A 176 17.50 -17.64 4.00
N ALA A 177 18.11 -17.24 5.12
CA ALA A 177 18.56 -15.85 5.28
C ALA A 177 19.43 -15.48 4.07
N PRO A 178 19.24 -14.28 3.47
CA PRO A 178 20.11 -13.84 2.39
C PRO A 178 21.55 -13.90 2.91
N ALA A 179 22.46 -14.44 2.08
CA ALA A 179 23.88 -14.48 2.43
C ALA A 179 24.30 -13.05 2.79
N VAL A 180 24.72 -12.84 4.02
CA VAL A 180 25.29 -11.55 4.44
C VAL A 180 26.48 -11.31 3.52
N CYS A 181 26.40 -10.29 2.68
CA CYS A 181 27.55 -9.89 1.88
C CYS A 181 28.70 -9.64 2.85
N ALA A 182 29.71 -10.51 2.83
CA ALA A 182 30.92 -10.33 3.59
C ALA A 182 31.46 -8.94 3.26
N GLY A 183 31.62 -8.10 4.27
CA GLY A 183 31.88 -6.69 4.14
C GLY A 183 33.00 -6.37 3.16
N ALA A 184 32.81 -5.29 2.41
CA ALA A 184 33.89 -4.64 1.73
C ALA A 184 34.95 -4.23 2.79
N PRO A 185 36.24 -4.48 2.56
CA PRO A 185 37.27 -3.99 3.46
C PRO A 185 37.26 -2.47 3.50
N ALA A 186 37.50 -1.93 4.69
CA ALA A 186 37.56 -0.50 4.99
C ALA A 186 38.60 0.26 4.16
#